data_de8cb85f40aadd89a8b8d836cc712e79
#
_entry.id   de8cb85f40aadd89a8b8d836cc712e79
#
_cell.length_a   1.000
_cell.length_b   1.000
_cell.length_c   1.000
_cell.angle_alpha   90.00
_cell.angle_beta   90.00
_cell.angle_gamma   90.00
#
_symmetry.space_group_name_H-M   'P 1'
#
loop_
_entity.id
_entity.type
_entity.pdbx_description
1 polymer ?
#
loop_
_entity_poly.entity_id
_entity_poly.type
_entity_poly.pdbx_seq_one_letter_code
_entity_poly.pdbx_strand_id
1 'polypeptide(L)'
;NDGASIQAKQESFALPTTAGEKLYFETRVKISDATQTDFLVGFTETFATNPENALLSANVIGFVKVDGSAIVKGTTEATGTQTLVTFADTTKSTMENDTYVTLGLVATKGTNLNKVEFFINRNKVGQSTTNIPTANMKVMAMSVSGDATGQKVTTVDYIMAAQDRGVTYSSSS
;
A
#
# COMPACT_ATOMS: atom_id res chain seq x y z
N ASN A 1 10.75 18.72 -6.71
CA ASN A 1 10.80 17.28 -6.39
C ASN A 1 10.31 16.48 -7.61
N ASP A 2 11.15 15.57 -8.12
CA ASP A 2 10.79 14.70 -9.23
C ASP A 2 10.13 13.44 -8.68
N GLY A 3 8.94 13.11 -9.20
CA GLY A 3 8.20 11.92 -8.82
C GLY A 3 7.81 11.07 -10.03
N ALA A 4 7.66 9.78 -9.81
CA ALA A 4 7.18 8.83 -10.81
C ALA A 4 6.15 7.88 -10.20
N SER A 5 5.20 7.44 -11.00
CA SER A 5 4.22 6.45 -10.57
C SER A 5 3.96 5.39 -11.65
N ILE A 6 3.77 4.15 -11.19
CA ILE A 6 3.19 3.06 -11.97
C ILE A 6 1.82 2.80 -11.36
N GLN A 7 0.76 2.87 -12.16
CA GLN A 7 -0.60 2.68 -11.68
C GLN A 7 -1.47 1.94 -12.71
N ALA A 8 -2.40 1.12 -12.22
CA ALA A 8 -3.41 0.53 -13.07
C ALA A 8 -4.31 1.62 -13.66
N LYS A 9 -4.73 1.45 -14.92
CA LYS A 9 -5.57 2.43 -15.62
C LYS A 9 -6.95 2.61 -14.97
N GLN A 10 -7.49 1.54 -14.38
CA GLN A 10 -8.84 1.51 -13.82
C GLN A 10 -8.82 1.08 -12.35
N GLU A 11 -9.79 1.57 -11.61
CA GLU A 11 -10.10 1.14 -10.25
C GLU A 11 -10.85 -0.19 -10.29
N SER A 12 -10.10 -1.29 -10.14
CA SER A 12 -10.62 -2.66 -10.33
C SER A 12 -10.64 -3.47 -9.04
N PHE A 13 -10.22 -2.89 -7.92
CA PHE A 13 -10.12 -3.53 -6.63
C PHE A 13 -10.90 -2.77 -5.58
N ALA A 14 -11.60 -3.49 -4.71
CA ALA A 14 -12.24 -2.95 -3.53
C ALA A 14 -12.12 -3.95 -2.38
N LEU A 15 -12.33 -3.50 -1.15
CA LEU A 15 -12.54 -4.46 -0.08
C LEU A 15 -13.80 -5.28 -0.42
N PRO A 16 -13.74 -6.61 -0.42
CA PRO A 16 -14.89 -7.46 -0.73
C PRO A 16 -16.10 -7.13 0.15
N THR A 17 -17.29 -7.50 -0.30
CA THR A 17 -18.54 -7.23 0.44
C THR A 17 -18.96 -8.37 1.37
N THR A 18 -18.51 -9.59 1.08
CA THR A 18 -18.83 -10.79 1.86
C THR A 18 -17.83 -10.99 3.00
N ALA A 19 -18.33 -11.21 4.21
CA ALA A 19 -17.46 -11.47 5.36
C ALA A 19 -16.57 -12.69 5.15
N GLY A 20 -15.29 -12.55 5.50
CA GLY A 20 -14.27 -13.56 5.31
C GLY A 20 -13.48 -13.44 3.99
N GLU A 21 -14.04 -12.79 2.99
CA GLU A 21 -13.35 -12.53 1.72
C GLU A 21 -12.22 -11.51 1.89
N LYS A 22 -11.25 -11.56 0.98
CA LYS A 22 -9.99 -10.85 1.12
C LYS A 22 -9.58 -10.13 -0.16
N LEU A 23 -8.83 -9.07 0.06
CA LEU A 23 -8.06 -8.34 -0.93
C LEU A 23 -6.57 -8.52 -0.60
N TYR A 24 -5.77 -8.87 -1.59
CA TYR A 24 -4.35 -9.18 -1.45
C TYR A 24 -3.51 -8.24 -2.28
N PHE A 25 -2.38 -7.83 -1.73
CA PHE A 25 -1.34 -7.10 -2.45
C PHE A 25 0.03 -7.57 -2.00
N GLU A 26 0.95 -7.71 -2.94
CA GLU A 26 2.38 -7.91 -2.67
C GLU A 26 3.21 -7.19 -3.73
N THR A 27 4.29 -6.56 -3.31
CA THR A 27 5.29 -5.97 -4.20
C THR A 27 6.68 -6.21 -3.64
N ARG A 28 7.66 -6.27 -4.52
CA ARG A 28 9.08 -6.30 -4.14
C ARG A 28 9.77 -5.07 -4.70
N VAL A 29 10.29 -4.25 -3.80
CA VAL A 29 10.87 -2.95 -4.14
C VAL A 29 12.23 -2.77 -3.49
N LYS A 30 13.06 -1.91 -4.10
CA LYS A 30 14.25 -1.34 -3.48
C LYS A 30 14.33 0.15 -3.80
N ILE A 31 15.03 0.90 -2.96
CA ILE A 31 15.26 2.33 -3.10
C ILE A 31 16.74 2.63 -3.02
N SER A 32 17.22 3.59 -3.81
CA SER A 32 18.64 3.97 -3.84
C SER A 32 19.07 4.75 -2.59
N ASP A 33 18.11 5.41 -1.93
CA ASP A 33 18.36 6.17 -0.71
C ASP A 33 17.17 6.03 0.25
N ALA A 34 17.39 5.27 1.32
CA ALA A 34 16.34 4.95 2.28
C ALA A 34 15.90 6.16 3.11
N THR A 35 16.69 7.21 3.21
CA THR A 35 16.36 8.41 3.99
C THR A 35 15.74 9.51 3.15
N GLN A 36 16.03 9.58 1.85
CA GLN A 36 15.64 10.69 0.97
C GLN A 36 14.60 10.31 -0.09
N THR A 37 14.00 9.14 0.00
CA THR A 37 12.97 8.71 -0.95
C THR A 37 11.62 8.61 -0.26
N ASP A 38 10.61 9.31 -0.78
CA ASP A 38 9.22 9.04 -0.44
C ASP A 38 8.68 7.94 -1.32
N PHE A 39 7.88 7.06 -0.80
CA PHE A 39 7.09 6.15 -1.62
C PHE A 39 5.73 5.81 -1.00
N LEU A 40 4.80 5.44 -1.87
CA LEU A 40 3.54 4.80 -1.55
C LEU A 40 3.33 3.62 -2.49
N VAL A 41 3.06 2.44 -1.92
CA VAL A 41 2.73 1.24 -2.68
C VAL A 41 1.51 0.55 -2.08
N GLY A 42 0.58 0.11 -2.92
CA GLY A 42 -0.65 -0.53 -2.47
C GLY A 42 -1.86 -0.27 -3.37
N PHE A 43 -2.99 -0.08 -2.76
CA PHE A 43 -4.25 0.29 -3.39
C PHE A 43 -4.58 1.75 -3.09
N THR A 44 -5.09 2.45 -4.10
CA THR A 44 -5.47 3.85 -3.97
C THR A 44 -6.56 4.22 -4.96
N GLU A 45 -7.34 5.23 -4.64
CA GLU A 45 -8.22 5.92 -5.56
C GLU A 45 -7.44 6.70 -6.63
N THR A 46 -8.12 7.34 -7.55
CA THR A 46 -7.50 8.15 -8.61
C THR A 46 -6.66 9.29 -8.04
N PHE A 47 -5.42 9.42 -8.53
CA PHE A 47 -4.55 10.53 -8.15
C PHE A 47 -4.88 11.84 -8.83
N ALA A 48 -4.76 12.93 -8.07
CA ALA A 48 -4.43 14.22 -8.62
C ALA A 48 -3.04 14.16 -9.32
N THR A 49 -2.84 14.96 -10.33
CA THR A 49 -1.67 14.97 -11.23
C THR A 49 -0.32 15.28 -10.56
N ASN A 50 -0.29 15.54 -9.26
CA ASN A 50 0.92 15.84 -8.52
C ASN A 50 1.32 14.70 -7.57
N PRO A 51 2.45 14.00 -7.83
CA PRO A 51 2.95 12.92 -6.97
C PRO A 51 3.20 13.34 -5.52
N GLU A 52 3.55 14.59 -5.26
CA GLU A 52 3.81 15.12 -3.90
C GLU A 52 2.57 15.05 -3.01
N ASN A 53 1.37 15.17 -3.61
CA ASN A 53 0.11 15.08 -2.90
C ASN A 53 -0.47 13.66 -2.86
N ALA A 54 0.19 12.70 -3.45
CA ALA A 54 -0.31 11.33 -3.56
C ALA A 54 -0.25 10.57 -2.23
N LEU A 55 0.59 11.00 -1.29
CA LEU A 55 0.58 10.51 0.09
C LEU A 55 -0.70 10.93 0.85
N LEU A 56 -1.52 11.79 0.24
CA LEU A 56 -2.77 12.37 0.76
C LEU A 56 -3.99 11.95 -0.08
N SER A 57 -3.98 10.76 -0.66
CA SER A 57 -5.15 10.24 -1.40
C SER A 57 -6.36 10.04 -0.49
N ALA A 58 -7.57 10.21 -1.01
CA ALA A 58 -8.79 10.11 -0.20
C ALA A 58 -9.09 8.69 0.29
N ASN A 59 -8.63 7.65 -0.42
CA ASN A 59 -8.80 6.25 -0.06
C ASN A 59 -7.53 5.47 -0.39
N VAL A 60 -6.91 4.88 0.64
CA VAL A 60 -5.63 4.14 0.52
C VAL A 60 -5.63 2.90 1.41
N ILE A 61 -5.06 1.81 0.92
CA ILE A 61 -4.58 0.68 1.71
C ILE A 61 -3.19 0.32 1.19
N GLY A 62 -2.14 0.52 1.99
CA GLY A 62 -0.79 0.32 1.48
C GLY A 62 0.33 0.51 2.49
N PHE A 63 1.50 0.68 1.94
CA PHE A 63 2.70 1.05 2.67
C PHE A 63 3.17 2.42 2.25
N VAL A 64 3.58 3.21 3.21
CA VAL A 64 4.12 4.55 3.02
C VAL A 64 5.46 4.69 3.70
N LYS A 65 6.36 5.41 3.07
CA LYS A 65 7.61 5.89 3.64
C LYS A 65 7.79 7.34 3.24
N VAL A 66 8.16 8.18 4.17
CA VAL A 66 8.45 9.59 3.94
C VAL A 66 9.95 9.86 4.11
N ASP A 67 10.45 10.88 3.42
CA ASP A 67 11.82 11.35 3.55
C ASP A 67 12.17 11.72 5.00
N GLY A 68 13.46 11.82 5.30
CA GLY A 68 13.96 11.99 6.67
C GLY A 68 13.88 10.72 7.54
N SER A 69 13.28 9.62 7.04
CA SER A 69 13.18 8.36 7.78
C SER A 69 13.30 7.16 6.85
N ALA A 70 14.08 6.16 7.24
CA ALA A 70 14.15 4.88 6.55
C ALA A 70 13.01 3.91 6.90
N ILE A 71 12.10 4.30 7.80
CA ILE A 71 11.06 3.41 8.34
C ILE A 71 9.83 3.41 7.43
N VAL A 72 9.45 2.22 6.99
CA VAL A 72 8.18 1.96 6.31
C VAL A 72 7.07 1.81 7.34
N LYS A 73 5.91 2.40 7.05
CA LYS A 73 4.67 2.28 7.84
C LYS A 73 3.57 1.67 6.98
N GLY A 74 2.63 0.98 7.61
CA GLY A 74 1.35 0.68 7.00
C GLY A 74 0.47 1.94 6.96
N THR A 75 -0.38 2.06 5.96
CA THR A 75 -1.37 3.13 5.89
C THR A 75 -2.73 2.59 5.48
N THR A 76 -3.76 3.08 6.14
CA THR A 76 -5.17 2.95 5.74
C THR A 76 -5.79 4.34 5.78
N GLU A 77 -6.56 4.69 4.75
CA GLU A 77 -7.21 5.99 4.66
C GLU A 77 -8.58 5.83 4.02
N ALA A 78 -9.60 6.37 4.66
CA ALA A 78 -10.95 6.42 4.14
C ALA A 78 -11.46 7.86 4.17
N THR A 79 -11.96 8.33 3.02
CA THR A 79 -12.55 9.68 2.88
C THR A 79 -11.65 10.80 3.40
N GLY A 80 -10.33 10.71 3.17
CA GLY A 80 -9.36 11.72 3.58
C GLY A 80 -8.94 11.66 5.06
N THR A 81 -9.34 10.61 5.79
CA THR A 81 -8.87 10.39 7.17
C THR A 81 -7.86 9.24 7.21
N GLN A 82 -6.59 9.59 7.40
CA GLN A 82 -5.47 8.63 7.39
C GLN A 82 -5.23 8.02 8.77
N THR A 83 -4.89 6.73 8.77
CA THR A 83 -4.32 6.00 9.91
C THR A 83 -2.95 5.46 9.51
N LEU A 84 -1.89 5.92 10.17
CA LEU A 84 -0.54 5.38 10.03
C LEU A 84 -0.31 4.27 11.06
N VAL A 85 0.10 3.10 10.58
CA VAL A 85 0.44 1.95 11.42
C VAL A 85 1.94 1.89 11.57
N THR A 86 2.44 2.29 12.73
CA THR A 86 3.86 2.10 13.11
C THR A 86 4.03 0.67 13.58
N PHE A 87 4.99 -0.04 12.99
CA PHE A 87 5.27 -1.43 13.36
C PHE A 87 6.14 -1.47 14.61
N ALA A 88 5.84 -2.41 15.52
CA ALA A 88 6.55 -2.52 16.81
C ALA A 88 8.02 -2.92 16.62
N ASP A 89 8.30 -3.78 15.63
CA ASP A 89 9.67 -4.17 15.28
C ASP A 89 10.22 -3.23 14.20
N THR A 90 10.92 -2.19 14.63
CA THR A 90 11.51 -1.20 13.72
C THR A 90 12.64 -1.79 12.87
N THR A 91 13.30 -2.85 13.32
CA THR A 91 14.36 -3.52 12.54
C THR A 91 13.80 -4.10 11.25
N LYS A 92 12.61 -4.69 11.32
CA LYS A 92 11.95 -5.25 10.12
C LYS A 92 11.39 -4.20 9.18
N SER A 93 11.03 -3.03 9.70
CA SER A 93 10.43 -1.94 8.91
C SER A 93 11.43 -0.89 8.44
N THR A 94 12.70 -0.98 8.84
CA THR A 94 13.77 -0.12 8.33
C THR A 94 14.24 -0.63 6.97
N MET A 95 14.20 0.23 5.97
CA MET A 95 14.77 -0.04 4.65
C MET A 95 16.26 0.29 4.63
N GLU A 96 16.99 -0.44 3.81
CA GLU A 96 18.40 -0.19 3.53
C GLU A 96 18.56 0.23 2.06
N ASN A 97 19.58 1.05 1.78
CA ASN A 97 19.90 1.47 0.43
C ASN A 97 20.16 0.25 -0.47
N ASP A 98 19.62 0.28 -1.67
CA ASP A 98 19.80 -0.75 -2.71
C ASP A 98 19.44 -2.19 -2.30
N THR A 99 18.72 -2.35 -1.19
CA THR A 99 18.29 -3.65 -0.68
C THR A 99 16.80 -3.88 -0.98
N TYR A 100 16.50 -5.03 -1.59
CA TYR A 100 15.11 -5.40 -1.87
C TYR A 100 14.35 -5.79 -0.61
N VAL A 101 13.14 -5.26 -0.49
CA VAL A 101 12.16 -5.64 0.52
C VAL A 101 10.87 -6.09 -0.14
N THR A 102 10.24 -7.14 0.38
CA THR A 102 8.90 -7.57 -0.02
C THR A 102 7.88 -6.97 0.94
N LEU A 103 6.93 -6.21 0.42
CA LEU A 103 5.84 -5.56 1.15
C LEU A 103 4.52 -6.22 0.75
N GLY A 104 3.83 -6.82 1.70
CA GLY A 104 2.57 -7.51 1.45
C GLY A 104 1.47 -7.08 2.41
N LEU A 105 0.23 -7.05 1.96
CA LEU A 105 -0.92 -6.84 2.82
C LEU A 105 -2.08 -7.77 2.46
N VAL A 106 -2.90 -8.05 3.48
CA VAL A 106 -4.16 -8.76 3.34
C VAL A 106 -5.24 -7.94 4.02
N ALA A 107 -6.17 -7.42 3.24
CA ALA A 107 -7.37 -6.76 3.77
C ALA A 107 -8.53 -7.76 3.80
N THR A 108 -9.10 -7.99 4.96
CA THR A 108 -10.20 -8.96 5.17
C THR A 108 -11.48 -8.21 5.50
N LYS A 109 -12.55 -8.55 4.78
CA LYS A 109 -13.91 -8.12 5.14
C LYS A 109 -14.36 -8.83 6.42
N GLY A 110 -14.60 -8.10 7.46
CA GLY A 110 -15.16 -8.64 8.69
C GLY A 110 -16.68 -8.55 8.73
N THR A 111 -17.32 -9.34 9.57
CA THR A 111 -18.76 -9.22 9.84
C THR A 111 -19.10 -7.89 10.50
N ASN A 112 -18.32 -7.50 11.50
CA ASN A 112 -18.52 -6.26 12.25
C ASN A 112 -17.38 -5.26 12.05
N LEU A 113 -16.16 -5.74 11.77
CA LEU A 113 -14.96 -4.92 11.68
C LEU A 113 -14.03 -5.44 10.59
N ASN A 114 -13.71 -4.58 9.63
CA ASN A 114 -12.71 -4.87 8.61
C ASN A 114 -11.31 -4.84 9.22
N LYS A 115 -10.38 -5.57 8.61
CA LYS A 115 -8.98 -5.66 9.07
C LYS A 115 -8.02 -5.64 7.90
N VAL A 116 -6.92 -4.91 8.04
CA VAL A 116 -5.75 -4.99 7.17
C VAL A 116 -4.56 -5.50 7.97
N GLU A 117 -3.93 -6.57 7.51
CA GLU A 117 -2.69 -7.13 8.07
C GLU A 117 -1.53 -6.79 7.14
N PHE A 118 -0.42 -6.33 7.71
CA PHE A 118 0.78 -5.90 7.00
C PHE A 118 1.92 -6.90 7.21
N PHE A 119 2.63 -7.20 6.13
CA PHE A 119 3.74 -8.16 6.09
C PHE A 119 4.97 -7.51 5.45
N ILE A 120 6.14 -7.68 6.06
CA ILE A 120 7.43 -7.32 5.48
C ILE A 120 8.28 -8.59 5.40
N ASN A 121 8.80 -8.88 4.21
CA ASN A 121 9.52 -10.11 3.91
C ASN A 121 8.73 -11.35 4.38
N ARG A 122 7.40 -11.34 4.15
CA ARG A 122 6.42 -12.38 4.51
C ARG A 122 6.19 -12.57 6.02
N ASN A 123 6.80 -11.75 6.87
CA ASN A 123 6.53 -11.75 8.31
C ASN A 123 5.46 -10.71 8.62
N LYS A 124 4.43 -11.09 9.38
CA LYS A 124 3.43 -10.14 9.86
C LYS A 124 4.10 -9.14 10.79
N VAL A 125 3.95 -7.85 10.51
CA VAL A 125 4.56 -6.74 11.27
C VAL A 125 3.54 -5.85 11.97
N GLY A 126 2.28 -5.86 11.53
CA GLY A 126 1.23 -5.04 12.13
C GLY A 126 -0.13 -5.26 11.51
N GLN A 127 -1.11 -4.51 12.02
CA GLN A 127 -2.47 -4.51 11.49
C GLN A 127 -3.19 -3.20 11.77
N SER A 128 -4.22 -2.89 10.96
CA SER A 128 -5.19 -1.80 11.17
C SER A 128 -6.61 -2.34 11.11
N THR A 129 -7.49 -1.72 11.90
CA THR A 129 -8.96 -1.91 11.84
C THR A 129 -9.68 -0.58 11.66
N THR A 130 -8.93 0.51 11.45
CA THR A 130 -9.42 1.88 11.40
C THR A 130 -9.25 2.44 9.99
N ASN A 131 -10.19 3.27 9.56
CA ASN A 131 -10.16 3.99 8.28
C ASN A 131 -9.82 3.09 7.06
N ILE A 132 -10.45 1.90 7.02
CA ILE A 132 -10.30 0.97 5.89
C ILE A 132 -11.35 1.32 4.83
N PRO A 133 -10.94 1.80 3.64
CA PRO A 133 -11.86 2.21 2.59
C PRO A 133 -12.59 1.01 1.99
N THR A 134 -13.81 1.29 1.53
CA THR A 134 -14.65 0.34 0.77
C THR A 134 -14.88 0.79 -0.67
N ALA A 135 -14.36 1.96 -1.03
CA ALA A 135 -14.39 2.48 -2.39
C ALA A 135 -13.56 1.62 -3.35
N ASN A 136 -13.86 1.74 -4.64
CA ASN A 136 -13.02 1.14 -5.68
C ASN A 136 -11.65 1.82 -5.68
N MET A 137 -10.62 1.02 -5.87
CA MET A 137 -9.22 1.45 -5.87
C MET A 137 -8.48 0.80 -7.02
N LYS A 138 -7.31 1.31 -7.33
CA LYS A 138 -6.36 0.74 -8.28
C LYS A 138 -5.03 0.43 -7.60
N VAL A 139 -4.32 -0.52 -8.16
CA VAL A 139 -2.95 -0.82 -7.75
C VAL A 139 -2.03 0.33 -8.14
N MET A 140 -1.13 0.67 -7.24
CA MET A 140 -0.14 1.70 -7.48
C MET A 140 1.19 1.44 -6.77
N ALA A 141 2.25 1.89 -7.44
CA ALA A 141 3.55 2.17 -6.85
C ALA A 141 3.98 3.58 -7.27
N MET A 142 4.31 4.41 -6.30
CA MET A 142 4.73 5.78 -6.50
C MET A 142 5.98 6.06 -5.69
N SER A 143 6.84 6.89 -6.25
CA SER A 143 8.06 7.37 -5.61
C SER A 143 8.28 8.84 -5.90
N VAL A 144 8.73 9.56 -4.90
CA VAL A 144 9.14 10.97 -5.00
C VAL A 144 10.52 11.14 -4.37
N SER A 145 11.38 11.94 -5.00
CA SER A 145 12.66 12.33 -4.40
C SER A 145 12.41 13.41 -3.34
N GLY A 146 12.75 13.13 -2.09
CA GLY A 146 12.68 14.10 -0.98
C GLY A 146 13.83 15.11 -0.96
N ASP A 147 14.82 14.95 -1.84
CA ASP A 147 16.03 15.78 -1.91
C ASP A 147 16.09 16.56 -3.24
N ALA A 148 16.50 17.83 -3.16
CA ALA A 148 16.76 18.68 -4.33
C ALA A 148 18.09 18.33 -5.04
N THR A 149 18.94 17.52 -4.45
CA THR A 149 20.33 17.28 -4.91
C THR A 149 20.52 15.91 -5.55
N GLY A 150 19.66 15.51 -6.43
CA GLY A 150 19.85 14.29 -7.20
C GLY A 150 18.63 13.38 -7.20
N GLN A 151 18.44 12.78 -8.34
CA GLN A 151 17.32 11.86 -8.57
C GLN A 151 17.48 10.59 -7.73
N LYS A 152 16.49 10.28 -6.92
CA LYS A 152 16.42 9.02 -6.18
C LYS A 152 15.64 7.99 -7.00
N VAL A 153 16.09 6.76 -6.96
CA VAL A 153 15.52 5.68 -7.78
C VAL A 153 14.81 4.67 -6.90
N THR A 154 13.55 4.42 -7.21
CA THR A 154 12.80 3.27 -6.70
C THR A 154 12.70 2.22 -7.80
N THR A 155 13.17 1.01 -7.53
CA THR A 155 13.05 -0.12 -8.44
C THR A 155 11.94 -1.03 -7.95
N VAL A 156 10.98 -1.32 -8.81
CA VAL A 156 9.91 -2.28 -8.56
C VAL A 156 10.22 -3.54 -9.36
N ASP A 157 10.40 -4.67 -8.66
CA ASP A 157 10.66 -5.97 -9.29
C ASP A 157 9.35 -6.58 -9.81
N TYR A 158 8.32 -6.61 -8.95
CA TYR A 158 6.96 -7.00 -9.33
C TYR A 158 5.90 -6.31 -8.47
N ILE A 159 4.69 -6.29 -8.99
CA ILE A 159 3.47 -5.97 -8.25
C ILE A 159 2.46 -7.09 -8.51
N MET A 160 1.87 -7.62 -7.45
CA MET A 160 0.81 -8.62 -7.49
C MET A 160 -0.38 -8.13 -6.67
N ALA A 161 -1.58 -8.25 -7.25
CA ALA A 161 -2.82 -7.94 -6.57
C ALA A 161 -3.89 -8.99 -6.93
N ALA A 162 -4.68 -9.38 -5.95
CA ALA A 162 -5.78 -10.31 -6.12
C ALA A 162 -6.93 -9.96 -5.18
N GLN A 163 -8.13 -10.36 -5.55
CA GLN A 163 -9.33 -10.16 -4.75
C GLN A 163 -10.19 -11.41 -4.81
N ASP A 164 -10.68 -11.86 -3.65
CA ASP A 164 -11.71 -12.89 -3.60
C ASP A 164 -12.99 -12.31 -4.22
N ARG A 165 -13.60 -13.08 -5.11
CA ARG A 165 -14.90 -12.76 -5.69
C ARG A 165 -15.85 -13.88 -5.29
N GLY A 166 -16.89 -13.53 -4.54
CA GLY A 166 -17.93 -14.49 -4.18
C GLY A 166 -18.51 -15.15 -5.41
N VAL A 167 -18.19 -16.43 -5.60
CA VAL A 167 -18.82 -17.25 -6.63
C VAL A 167 -20.05 -17.89 -5.98
N THR A 168 -21.21 -17.30 -6.20
CA THR A 168 -22.46 -17.98 -5.91
C THR A 168 -22.67 -19.04 -7.00
N TYR A 169 -22.32 -20.28 -6.70
CA TYR A 169 -22.83 -21.40 -7.48
C TYR A 169 -24.31 -21.55 -7.20
N SER A 170 -25.17 -21.09 -8.12
CA SER A 170 -26.54 -21.51 -8.13
C SER A 170 -26.56 -22.98 -8.58
N SER A 171 -26.74 -23.92 -7.66
CA SER A 171 -27.13 -25.27 -8.02
C SER A 171 -28.54 -25.18 -8.64
N SER A 172 -28.64 -25.28 -9.97
CA SER A 172 -29.91 -25.56 -10.63
C SER A 172 -30.30 -26.97 -10.24
N SER A 173 -31.27 -27.09 -9.36
CA SER A 173 -32.03 -28.33 -9.09
C SER A 173 -32.97 -28.61 -10.24
#